data_38387f10b7770d3be69629de7df01ebf
#
_entry.id   38387f10b7770d3be69629de7df01ebf
#
_cell.length_a   1.000
_cell.length_b   1.000
_cell.length_c   1.000
_cell.angle_alpha   90.00
_cell.angle_beta   90.00
_cell.angle_gamma   90.00
#
_symmetry.space_group_name_H-M   'P 1'
#
loop_
_entity.id
_entity.type
_entity.pdbx_description
1 polymer ?
#
loop_
_entity_poly.entity_id
_entity_poly.type
_entity_poly.pdbx_seq_one_letter_code
_entity_poly.pdbx_strand_id
1 'polypeptide(L)'
;GKTDAWYHYMSKNEAVAGEADVRAINLAKMAGTSLYIVHLDNKQGVDAVAQAREEGYPIFAETCPQYLAFTKEVYKNGIPELDLRARDFVCSPPMKGKESLESLWNGIKNGTVSTLATDHCPFLKSEKDWGITKKDGTPGNFTTIPNGCAGIENMYPYILSEANKGRISFEKA
;
A
#
# COMPACT_ATOMS: atom_id res chain seq x y z
N GLY A 1 -24.94 4.66 -7.65
CA GLY A 1 -24.06 3.65 -8.25
C GLY A 1 -22.77 3.48 -7.46
N LYS A 2 -21.93 2.56 -7.89
CA LYS A 2 -20.64 2.25 -7.27
C LYS A 2 -19.57 3.21 -7.83
N THR A 3 -19.53 4.46 -7.35
CA THR A 3 -18.74 5.53 -7.97
C THR A 3 -17.68 6.15 -7.06
N ASP A 4 -17.79 5.97 -5.74
CA ASP A 4 -16.89 6.61 -4.78
C ASP A 4 -15.56 5.85 -4.55
N ALA A 5 -14.64 6.46 -3.80
CA ALA A 5 -13.31 5.93 -3.53
C ALA A 5 -13.32 4.57 -2.80
N TRP A 6 -14.38 4.22 -2.05
CA TRP A 6 -14.50 2.92 -1.42
C TRP A 6 -14.48 1.78 -2.45
N TYR A 7 -15.08 1.97 -3.63
CA TYR A 7 -15.08 0.95 -4.67
C TYR A 7 -13.73 0.78 -5.36
N HIS A 8 -12.83 1.78 -5.27
CA HIS A 8 -11.44 1.58 -5.64
C HIS A 8 -10.79 0.50 -4.77
N TYR A 9 -10.92 0.58 -3.43
CA TYR A 9 -10.46 -0.48 -2.53
C TYR A 9 -11.16 -1.82 -2.83
N MET A 10 -12.50 -1.83 -2.98
CA MET A 10 -13.26 -3.06 -3.22
C MET A 10 -12.82 -3.80 -4.48
N SER A 11 -12.36 -3.09 -5.51
CA SER A 11 -11.88 -3.69 -6.76
C SER A 11 -10.52 -4.36 -6.64
N LYS A 12 -9.76 -4.06 -5.58
CA LYS A 12 -8.39 -4.54 -5.33
C LYS A 12 -8.19 -4.84 -3.83
N ASN A 13 -9.17 -5.53 -3.24
CA ASN A 13 -9.16 -5.86 -1.81
C ASN A 13 -8.05 -6.87 -1.45
N GLU A 14 -8.00 -7.27 -0.19
CA GLU A 14 -6.99 -8.18 0.34
C GLU A 14 -6.88 -9.49 -0.44
N ALA A 15 -8.02 -10.07 -0.82
CA ALA A 15 -8.04 -11.36 -1.54
C ALA A 15 -7.44 -11.25 -2.95
N VAL A 16 -7.74 -10.15 -3.65
CA VAL A 16 -7.21 -9.90 -5.01
C VAL A 16 -5.70 -9.65 -4.96
N ALA A 17 -5.24 -8.81 -4.01
CA ALA A 17 -3.82 -8.51 -3.85
C ALA A 17 -3.03 -9.75 -3.42
N GLY A 18 -3.50 -10.47 -2.41
CA GLY A 18 -2.84 -11.68 -1.91
C GLY A 18 -2.75 -12.79 -2.95
N GLU A 19 -3.78 -12.97 -3.79
CA GLU A 19 -3.72 -13.93 -4.91
C GLU A 19 -2.59 -13.58 -5.87
N ALA A 20 -2.46 -12.31 -6.23
CA ALA A 20 -1.42 -11.85 -7.16
C ALA A 20 -0.01 -12.07 -6.60
N ASP A 21 0.22 -11.76 -5.32
CA ASP A 21 1.50 -11.98 -4.64
C ASP A 21 1.86 -13.47 -4.59
N VAL A 22 0.94 -14.31 -4.13
CA VAL A 22 1.15 -15.78 -4.05
C VAL A 22 1.43 -16.37 -5.43
N ARG A 23 0.71 -15.94 -6.44
CA ARG A 23 0.92 -16.40 -7.83
C ARG A 23 2.30 -16.00 -8.34
N ALA A 24 2.73 -14.74 -8.13
CA ALA A 24 4.04 -14.27 -8.54
C ALA A 24 5.17 -15.07 -7.85
N ILE A 25 5.06 -15.33 -6.56
CA ILE A 25 6.01 -16.14 -5.79
C ILE A 25 6.08 -17.56 -6.33
N ASN A 26 4.94 -18.22 -6.57
CA ASN A 26 4.92 -19.58 -7.11
C ASN A 26 5.54 -19.65 -8.50
N LEU A 27 5.31 -18.68 -9.36
CA LEU A 27 5.95 -18.60 -10.67
C LEU A 27 7.46 -18.42 -10.57
N ALA A 28 7.93 -17.57 -9.65
CA ALA A 28 9.37 -17.40 -9.40
C ALA A 28 10.03 -18.67 -8.88
N LYS A 29 9.38 -19.40 -7.95
CA LYS A 29 9.82 -20.71 -7.46
C LYS A 29 9.95 -21.73 -8.60
N MET A 30 8.93 -21.82 -9.46
CA MET A 30 8.95 -22.74 -10.61
C MET A 30 10.04 -22.39 -11.62
N ALA A 31 10.29 -21.10 -11.82
CA ALA A 31 11.34 -20.62 -12.74
C ALA A 31 12.76 -20.70 -12.14
N GLY A 32 12.89 -20.94 -10.84
CA GLY A 32 14.18 -20.95 -10.14
C GLY A 32 14.87 -19.59 -10.12
N THR A 33 14.09 -18.50 -10.07
CA THR A 33 14.60 -17.11 -10.12
C THR A 33 14.29 -16.34 -8.85
N SER A 34 15.05 -15.27 -8.61
CA SER A 34 14.73 -14.30 -7.56
C SER A 34 13.51 -13.46 -7.94
N LEU A 35 12.78 -13.00 -6.92
CA LEU A 35 11.64 -12.09 -7.08
C LEU A 35 11.74 -10.96 -6.06
N TYR A 36 11.44 -9.76 -6.51
CA TYR A 36 11.25 -8.59 -5.65
C TYR A 36 9.82 -8.07 -5.83
N ILE A 37 9.03 -8.15 -4.75
CA ILE A 37 7.66 -7.65 -4.72
C ILE A 37 7.69 -6.19 -4.27
N VAL A 38 7.29 -5.28 -5.15
CA VAL A 38 7.17 -3.85 -4.86
C VAL A 38 5.85 -3.55 -4.14
N HIS A 39 5.82 -2.47 -3.35
CA HIS A 39 4.62 -1.93 -2.67
C HIS A 39 3.70 -3.01 -2.06
N LEU A 40 4.28 -4.03 -1.41
CA LEU A 40 3.52 -5.05 -0.69
C LEU A 40 2.61 -4.41 0.36
N ASP A 41 1.31 -4.75 0.32
CA ASP A 41 0.27 -4.01 1.03
C ASP A 41 -0.65 -4.89 1.90
N ASN A 42 -0.46 -6.22 1.89
CA ASN A 42 -1.40 -7.15 2.49
C ASN A 42 -0.73 -8.29 3.26
N LYS A 43 -1.47 -8.81 4.27
CA LYS A 43 -1.00 -9.89 5.14
C LYS A 43 -0.67 -11.17 4.38
N GLN A 44 -1.52 -11.57 3.43
CA GLN A 44 -1.32 -12.83 2.70
C GLN A 44 -0.01 -12.82 1.90
N GLY A 45 0.34 -11.67 1.32
CA GLY A 45 1.62 -11.48 0.64
C GLY A 45 2.79 -11.54 1.62
N VAL A 46 2.70 -10.89 2.80
CA VAL A 46 3.74 -10.99 3.85
C VAL A 46 3.97 -12.45 4.26
N ASP A 47 2.89 -13.20 4.54
CA ASP A 47 2.97 -14.59 4.93
C ASP A 47 3.62 -15.45 3.83
N ALA A 48 3.25 -15.21 2.56
CA ALA A 48 3.79 -15.96 1.42
C ALA A 48 5.28 -15.67 1.18
N VAL A 49 5.73 -14.41 1.37
CA VAL A 49 7.15 -14.04 1.31
C VAL A 49 7.92 -14.74 2.42
N ALA A 50 7.41 -14.71 3.66
CA ALA A 50 8.05 -15.37 4.80
C ALA A 50 8.22 -16.87 4.54
N GLN A 51 7.15 -17.55 4.14
CA GLN A 51 7.18 -18.99 3.82
C GLN A 51 8.19 -19.31 2.71
N ALA A 52 8.19 -18.56 1.62
CA ALA A 52 9.10 -18.81 0.51
C ALA A 52 10.57 -18.64 0.92
N ARG A 53 10.88 -17.69 1.79
CA ARG A 53 12.23 -17.50 2.33
C ARG A 53 12.65 -18.61 3.30
N GLU A 54 11.75 -19.11 4.14
CA GLU A 54 11.99 -20.29 4.99
C GLU A 54 12.30 -21.53 4.15
N GLU A 55 11.69 -21.67 2.98
CA GLU A 55 11.95 -22.71 2.01
C GLU A 55 13.27 -22.49 1.20
N GLY A 56 13.96 -21.36 1.43
CA GLY A 56 15.26 -21.06 0.79
C GLY A 56 15.17 -20.32 -0.55
N TYR A 57 14.00 -19.84 -0.95
CA TYR A 57 13.87 -19.07 -2.19
C TYR A 57 14.26 -17.60 -2.01
N PRO A 58 14.95 -16.98 -2.98
CA PRO A 58 15.39 -15.58 -2.92
C PRO A 58 14.25 -14.63 -3.25
N ILE A 59 13.27 -14.53 -2.35
CA ILE A 59 12.11 -13.64 -2.47
C ILE A 59 12.31 -12.43 -1.54
N PHE A 60 12.17 -11.25 -2.09
CA PHE A 60 12.30 -9.97 -1.39
C PHE A 60 11.00 -9.18 -1.51
N ALA A 61 10.74 -8.30 -0.55
CA ALA A 61 9.55 -7.47 -0.56
C ALA A 61 9.83 -6.07 -0.04
N GLU A 62 9.15 -5.12 -0.64
CA GLU A 62 9.14 -3.70 -0.30
C GLU A 62 7.73 -3.31 0.13
N THR A 63 7.61 -2.43 1.12
CA THR A 63 6.35 -1.75 1.41
C THR A 63 6.50 -0.24 1.37
N CYS A 64 5.40 0.49 1.57
CA CYS A 64 5.38 1.94 1.49
C CYS A 64 4.78 2.58 2.75
N PRO A 65 5.16 3.82 3.09
CA PRO A 65 4.70 4.48 4.31
C PRO A 65 3.19 4.61 4.40
N GLN A 66 2.48 4.78 3.28
CA GLN A 66 1.02 4.86 3.26
C GLN A 66 0.34 3.60 3.79
N TYR A 67 0.90 2.41 3.53
CA TYR A 67 0.35 1.12 4.03
C TYR A 67 0.67 0.87 5.50
N LEU A 68 1.65 1.58 6.03
CA LEU A 68 2.05 1.53 7.44
C LEU A 68 1.29 2.56 8.30
N ALA A 69 0.77 3.63 7.67
CA ALA A 69 0.12 4.74 8.34
C ALA A 69 -1.41 4.67 8.28
N PHE A 70 -1.98 4.18 7.18
CA PHE A 70 -3.40 4.28 6.89
C PHE A 70 -4.03 2.91 6.63
N THR A 71 -5.32 2.82 6.93
CA THR A 71 -6.14 1.65 6.59
C THR A 71 -7.20 2.01 5.55
N LYS A 72 -7.86 1.00 5.00
CA LYS A 72 -8.98 1.17 4.06
C LYS A 72 -10.10 2.11 4.52
N GLU A 73 -10.20 2.39 5.82
CA GLU A 73 -11.24 3.27 6.37
C GLU A 73 -11.13 4.71 5.83
N VAL A 74 -9.92 5.15 5.41
CA VAL A 74 -9.74 6.47 4.76
C VAL A 74 -10.53 6.61 3.45
N TYR A 75 -10.88 5.51 2.79
CA TYR A 75 -11.70 5.54 1.57
C TYR A 75 -13.18 5.80 1.82
N LYS A 76 -13.64 5.70 3.07
CA LYS A 76 -15.01 6.04 3.46
C LYS A 76 -15.14 7.52 3.79
N ASN A 77 -14.28 8.03 4.66
CA ASN A 77 -14.47 9.34 5.30
C ASN A 77 -13.32 10.32 5.06
N GLY A 78 -12.17 9.88 4.52
CA GLY A 78 -10.95 10.68 4.53
C GLY A 78 -10.42 10.89 5.96
N ILE A 79 -9.76 12.02 6.17
CA ILE A 79 -9.31 12.52 7.48
C ILE A 79 -9.69 14.01 7.53
N PRO A 80 -10.92 14.34 7.94
CA PRO A 80 -11.45 15.72 7.90
C PRO A 80 -10.60 16.72 8.70
N GLU A 81 -10.02 16.29 9.83
CA GLU A 81 -9.16 17.10 10.69
C GLU A 81 -7.90 17.60 9.97
N LEU A 82 -7.48 16.92 8.92
CA LEU A 82 -6.33 17.29 8.08
C LEU A 82 -6.75 17.82 6.70
N ASP A 83 -8.04 18.11 6.49
CA ASP A 83 -8.60 18.47 5.18
C ASP A 83 -8.23 17.46 4.07
N LEU A 84 -8.20 16.16 4.40
CA LEU A 84 -7.94 15.06 3.47
C LEU A 84 -9.22 14.27 3.19
N ARG A 85 -9.60 14.22 1.91
CA ARG A 85 -10.83 13.57 1.44
C ARG A 85 -10.55 12.12 1.05
N ALA A 86 -11.55 11.25 1.07
CA ALA A 86 -11.41 9.84 0.70
C ALA A 86 -10.66 9.63 -0.63
N ARG A 87 -10.92 10.47 -1.63
CA ARG A 87 -10.26 10.39 -2.95
C ARG A 87 -8.79 10.81 -2.95
N ASP A 88 -8.34 11.58 -1.97
CA ASP A 88 -6.93 12.00 -1.86
C ASP A 88 -6.02 10.82 -1.55
N PHE A 89 -6.55 9.75 -0.96
CA PHE A 89 -5.85 8.52 -0.64
C PHE A 89 -5.82 7.49 -1.77
N VAL A 90 -6.45 7.77 -2.93
CA VAL A 90 -6.50 6.80 -4.02
C VAL A 90 -5.12 6.60 -4.63
N CYS A 91 -4.58 5.39 -4.46
CA CYS A 91 -3.33 4.88 -5.02
C CYS A 91 -3.47 3.39 -5.37
N SER A 92 -2.57 2.85 -6.14
CA SER A 92 -2.57 1.43 -6.49
C SER A 92 -1.23 0.80 -6.11
N PRO A 93 -1.28 -0.25 -5.28
CA PRO A 93 -2.48 -0.85 -4.66
C PRO A 93 -3.12 0.07 -3.59
N PRO A 94 -4.42 -0.13 -3.26
CA PRO A 94 -5.08 0.63 -2.20
C PRO A 94 -4.71 0.13 -0.80
N MET A 95 -4.81 1.01 0.22
CA MET A 95 -4.66 0.64 1.63
C MET A 95 -5.60 -0.50 2.00
N LYS A 96 -5.13 -1.42 2.84
CA LYS A 96 -5.86 -2.59 3.32
C LYS A 96 -6.39 -2.40 4.75
N GLY A 97 -6.92 -3.46 5.32
CA GLY A 97 -7.39 -3.46 6.70
C GLY A 97 -6.26 -3.40 7.73
N LYS A 98 -6.64 -3.16 9.00
CA LYS A 98 -5.70 -3.07 10.12
C LYS A 98 -4.81 -4.31 10.26
N GLU A 99 -5.35 -5.50 10.00
CA GLU A 99 -4.58 -6.74 10.08
C GLU A 99 -3.39 -6.76 9.10
N SER A 100 -3.60 -6.28 7.87
CA SER A 100 -2.54 -6.13 6.87
C SER A 100 -1.49 -5.10 7.30
N LEU A 101 -1.92 -3.94 7.80
CA LEU A 101 -1.04 -2.92 8.33
C LEU A 101 -0.14 -3.46 9.45
N GLU A 102 -0.69 -4.17 10.43
CA GLU A 102 0.09 -4.75 11.53
C GLU A 102 1.02 -5.86 11.03
N SER A 103 0.60 -6.65 10.05
CA SER A 103 1.44 -7.67 9.41
C SER A 103 2.65 -7.06 8.71
N LEU A 104 2.48 -5.94 8.02
CA LEU A 104 3.60 -5.20 7.39
C LEU A 104 4.60 -4.69 8.42
N TRP A 105 4.14 -4.10 9.54
CA TRP A 105 5.02 -3.69 10.63
C TRP A 105 5.79 -4.87 11.24
N ASN A 106 5.14 -6.00 11.42
CA ASN A 106 5.80 -7.21 11.91
C ASN A 106 6.80 -7.75 10.88
N GLY A 107 6.46 -7.67 9.58
CA GLY A 107 7.37 -8.02 8.48
C GLY A 107 8.63 -7.18 8.46
N ILE A 108 8.55 -5.87 8.76
CA ILE A 108 9.72 -5.00 8.92
C ILE A 108 10.58 -5.44 10.11
N LYS A 109 9.94 -5.69 11.26
CA LYS A 109 10.65 -6.12 12.50
C LYS A 109 11.46 -7.38 12.30
N ASN A 110 10.86 -8.41 11.69
CA ASN A 110 11.48 -9.72 11.50
C ASN A 110 12.30 -9.85 10.20
N GLY A 111 12.28 -8.81 9.34
CA GLY A 111 13.04 -8.77 8.09
C GLY A 111 12.37 -9.45 6.90
N THR A 112 11.12 -9.91 7.01
CA THR A 112 10.34 -10.43 5.87
C THR A 112 10.12 -9.34 4.82
N VAL A 113 9.77 -8.13 5.26
CA VAL A 113 9.78 -6.93 4.43
C VAL A 113 11.19 -6.35 4.47
N SER A 114 11.87 -6.35 3.33
CA SER A 114 13.31 -6.08 3.22
C SER A 114 13.64 -4.61 3.07
N THR A 115 12.74 -3.84 2.47
CA THR A 115 12.96 -2.44 2.11
C THR A 115 11.70 -1.62 2.27
N LEU A 116 11.90 -0.32 2.37
CA LEU A 116 10.85 0.69 2.36
C LEU A 116 11.08 1.65 1.20
N ALA A 117 10.05 1.92 0.41
CA ALA A 117 10.08 2.89 -0.68
C ALA A 117 8.84 3.78 -0.65
N THR A 118 8.86 4.89 -1.36
CA THR A 118 7.78 5.87 -1.31
C THR A 118 6.64 5.57 -2.26
N ASP A 119 6.95 4.94 -3.39
CA ASP A 119 6.06 4.89 -4.55
C ASP A 119 5.49 6.29 -4.89
N HIS A 120 6.39 7.29 -4.91
CA HIS A 120 6.03 8.71 -4.99
C HIS A 120 5.38 9.05 -6.33
N CYS A 121 4.09 9.31 -6.30
CA CYS A 121 3.31 9.72 -7.46
C CYS A 121 2.29 10.80 -7.04
N PRO A 122 2.72 12.07 -6.95
CA PRO A 122 1.90 13.16 -6.43
C PRO A 122 0.90 13.65 -7.46
N PHE A 123 -0.28 14.06 -6.96
CA PHE A 123 -1.31 14.76 -7.73
C PHE A 123 -1.85 15.93 -6.92
N LEU A 124 -2.26 16.98 -7.62
CA LEU A 124 -2.97 18.10 -6.99
C LEU A 124 -4.34 17.65 -6.49
N LYS A 125 -4.84 18.29 -5.43
CA LYS A 125 -6.20 18.03 -4.91
C LYS A 125 -7.26 18.23 -6.01
N SER A 126 -7.09 19.21 -6.90
CA SER A 126 -7.97 19.46 -8.04
C SER A 126 -7.97 18.32 -9.07
N GLU A 127 -6.84 17.62 -9.24
CA GLU A 127 -6.78 16.45 -10.12
C GLU A 127 -7.49 15.25 -9.50
N LYS A 128 -7.40 15.07 -8.18
CA LYS A 128 -8.18 14.05 -7.45
C LYS A 128 -9.70 14.27 -7.58
N ASP A 129 -10.13 15.50 -7.88
CA ASP A 129 -11.56 15.81 -8.13
C ASP A 129 -12.09 15.25 -9.46
N TRP A 130 -11.24 14.70 -10.33
CA TRP A 130 -11.70 13.97 -11.53
C TRP A 130 -12.54 12.73 -11.18
N GLY A 131 -12.53 12.27 -9.95
CA GLY A 131 -13.48 11.30 -9.43
C GLY A 131 -14.93 11.83 -9.34
N ILE A 132 -15.14 13.14 -9.36
CA ILE A 132 -16.44 13.80 -9.38
C ILE A 132 -16.76 14.32 -10.78
N THR A 133 -15.85 15.15 -11.32
CA THR A 133 -15.98 15.73 -12.66
C THR A 133 -14.66 15.57 -13.40
N LYS A 134 -14.67 14.88 -14.53
CA LYS A 134 -13.48 14.68 -15.37
C LYS A 134 -13.00 16.00 -15.99
N LYS A 135 -11.77 15.97 -16.51
CA LYS A 135 -11.16 17.14 -17.16
C LYS A 135 -11.98 17.72 -18.33
N ASP A 136 -12.78 16.88 -18.98
CA ASP A 136 -13.68 17.26 -20.07
C ASP A 136 -15.06 17.76 -19.59
N GLY A 137 -15.28 17.87 -18.28
CA GLY A 137 -16.54 18.33 -17.68
C GLY A 137 -17.60 17.22 -17.51
N THR A 138 -17.34 15.99 -17.95
CA THR A 138 -18.29 14.89 -17.77
C THR A 138 -18.20 14.27 -16.37
N PRO A 139 -19.27 13.57 -15.86
CA PRO A 139 -19.23 12.92 -14.56
C PRO A 139 -18.08 11.92 -14.42
N GLY A 140 -17.37 11.99 -13.30
CA GLY A 140 -16.30 11.05 -12.93
C GLY A 140 -16.81 9.90 -12.06
N ASN A 141 -15.89 9.03 -11.68
CA ASN A 141 -16.08 7.98 -10.69
C ASN A 141 -14.71 7.54 -10.15
N PHE A 142 -14.65 6.51 -9.28
CA PHE A 142 -13.37 6.07 -8.71
C PHE A 142 -12.31 5.65 -9.74
N THR A 143 -12.70 5.22 -10.96
CA THR A 143 -11.72 4.83 -12.00
C THR A 143 -11.07 6.01 -12.70
N THR A 144 -11.63 7.21 -12.53
CA THR A 144 -11.10 8.45 -13.10
C THR A 144 -10.26 9.25 -12.09
N ILE A 145 -10.16 8.81 -10.84
CA ILE A 145 -9.29 9.41 -9.84
C ILE A 145 -7.84 9.02 -10.18
N PRO A 146 -6.93 9.97 -10.37
CA PRO A 146 -5.52 9.67 -10.53
C PRO A 146 -4.97 8.87 -9.34
N ASN A 147 -4.25 7.78 -9.63
CA ASN A 147 -3.74 6.87 -8.61
C ASN A 147 -2.32 7.27 -8.22
N GLY A 148 -2.13 7.64 -6.97
CA GLY A 148 -0.81 7.94 -6.41
C GLY A 148 -0.88 8.82 -5.17
N CYS A 149 0.16 8.71 -4.34
CA CYS A 149 0.36 9.48 -3.13
C CYS A 149 1.76 10.11 -3.13
N ALA A 150 1.90 11.30 -2.55
CA ALA A 150 3.19 11.87 -2.24
C ALA A 150 3.81 11.14 -1.04
N GLY A 151 5.11 10.86 -1.06
CA GLY A 151 5.77 10.11 0.01
C GLY A 151 7.22 10.50 0.31
N ILE A 152 7.94 11.15 -0.63
CA ILE A 152 9.37 11.41 -0.49
C ILE A 152 9.68 12.22 0.77
N GLU A 153 8.96 13.30 1.01
CA GLU A 153 9.20 14.17 2.16
C GLU A 153 8.85 13.51 3.50
N ASN A 154 7.84 12.63 3.50
CA ASN A 154 7.24 12.11 4.72
C ASN A 154 7.78 10.74 5.16
N MET A 155 8.36 9.96 4.27
CA MET A 155 8.75 8.58 4.56
C MET A 155 9.75 8.50 5.71
N TYR A 156 10.88 9.19 5.58
CA TYR A 156 11.94 9.12 6.56
C TYR A 156 11.55 9.71 7.93
N PRO A 157 10.98 10.93 8.01
CA PRO A 157 10.48 11.45 9.27
C PRO A 157 9.41 10.56 9.93
N TYR A 158 8.54 9.96 9.15
CA TYR A 158 7.50 9.06 9.67
C TYR A 158 8.13 7.82 10.32
N ILE A 159 9.04 7.14 9.63
CA ILE A 159 9.68 5.92 10.14
C ILE A 159 10.51 6.21 11.40
N LEU A 160 11.27 7.32 11.43
CA LEU A 160 12.01 7.74 12.62
C LEU A 160 11.07 8.07 13.79
N SER A 161 9.93 8.70 13.52
CA SER A 161 8.91 8.95 14.55
C SER A 161 8.37 7.65 15.14
N GLU A 162 8.10 6.63 14.32
CA GLU A 162 7.62 5.33 14.78
C GLU A 162 8.72 4.56 15.54
N ALA A 163 9.98 4.68 15.14
CA ALA A 163 11.11 4.16 15.90
C ALA A 163 11.23 4.84 17.28
N ASN A 164 11.10 6.15 17.34
CA ASN A 164 11.11 6.91 18.61
C ASN A 164 9.94 6.52 19.55
N LYS A 165 8.81 6.11 19.00
CA LYS A 165 7.67 5.54 19.77
C LYS A 165 7.88 4.08 20.18
N GLY A 166 8.99 3.45 19.79
CA GLY A 166 9.30 2.05 20.10
C GLY A 166 8.57 1.03 19.23
N ARG A 167 7.98 1.45 18.10
CA ARG A 167 7.29 0.53 17.21
C ARG A 167 8.26 -0.40 16.47
N ILE A 168 9.43 0.13 16.07
CA ILE A 168 10.59 -0.60 15.55
C ILE A 168 11.86 -0.08 16.24
N SER A 169 12.97 -0.78 16.12
CA SER A 169 14.26 -0.25 16.59
C SER A 169 14.85 0.74 15.57
N PHE A 170 15.77 1.62 16.02
CA PHE A 170 16.44 2.55 15.12
C PHE A 170 17.32 1.85 14.07
N GLU A 171 17.85 0.66 14.38
CA GLU A 171 18.62 -0.14 13.43
C GLU A 171 17.75 -0.71 12.28
N LYS A 172 16.43 -0.77 12.51
CA LYS A 172 15.46 -1.21 11.49
C LYS A 172 14.82 -0.05 10.74
N ALA A 173 14.96 1.19 11.23
CA ALA A 173 14.46 2.39 10.57
C ALA A 173 15.43 2.88 9.50
#